data_d3ac8b8f171a23b1d4a8d7d39909aa1d
#
_entry.id   d3ac8b8f171a23b1d4a8d7d39909aa1d
#
_cell.length_a   1.000
_cell.length_b   1.000
_cell.length_c   1.000
_cell.angle_alpha   90.00
_cell.angle_beta   90.00
_cell.angle_gamma   90.00
#
_symmetry.space_group_name_H-M   'P 1'
#
loop_
_entity.id
_entity.type
_entity.pdbx_description
1 polymer ?
#
loop_
_entity_poly.entity_id
_entity_poly.type
_entity_poly.pdbx_seq_one_letter_code
_entity_poly.pdbx_strand_id
1 'polypeptide(L)'
;MPVSSAVTPESNAMSTSSHTPSPIVQTKPLGFPWETMDPFLFCAYHDDAYPKANADMGPAVSLAGRAIGQDFSRKDGWSMYHGEKVPGFPPHPHRGFETVTIVRKGLIDHSDSLGATARFGRGDVQWLTAGKGIVHAEMFPLLDEKNDNPLELFQIWLNLPARSKMSDPHFTMFWSQEIPRLSTKDAEGRDTEVAVIAGRLQDAGKPLAPPPDSWAAQADADVAIWTIRMAPGARWTLPAAAGQGTRRNLYFFKGQSVSISGKDIRSPAAIEVRADMAVEIVNGGEVGEFLLLQGRPIGEPVAQYGPFVMNTQAEIAQTMADYQRTQFGGWSFDSDAPVHGRDPARFAIHPGGHEERPTETPEIVGG
;
A
#
# COMPACT_ATOMS: atom_id res chain seq x y z
N MET A 1 37.57 47.65 64.64
CA MET A 1 36.48 47.82 63.65
C MET A 1 36.75 46.84 62.54
N PRO A 2 35.95 45.80 62.38
CA PRO A 2 36.08 44.88 61.23
C PRO A 2 35.17 45.34 60.09
N VAL A 3 35.75 45.32 58.91
CA VAL A 3 35.09 45.66 57.62
C VAL A 3 34.26 44.45 57.17
N SER A 4 32.94 44.66 56.96
CA SER A 4 32.06 43.65 56.44
C SER A 4 32.19 43.60 54.92
N SER A 5 32.57 42.45 54.37
CA SER A 5 32.56 42.17 52.96
C SER A 5 31.16 41.57 52.54
N ALA A 6 30.45 42.31 51.73
CA ALA A 6 29.18 41.88 51.13
C ALA A 6 29.45 40.86 50.03
N VAL A 7 28.87 39.67 50.18
CA VAL A 7 28.82 38.62 49.13
C VAL A 7 27.57 38.87 48.29
N THR A 8 27.77 39.16 47.02
CA THR A 8 26.70 39.21 46.00
C THR A 8 26.31 37.78 45.61
N PRO A 9 25.03 37.41 45.53
CA PRO A 9 24.60 36.12 45.04
C PRO A 9 24.69 36.09 43.51
N GLU A 10 25.48 35.16 42.97
CA GLU A 10 25.46 34.78 41.55
C GLU A 10 24.10 34.18 41.18
N SER A 11 23.43 34.85 40.25
CA SER A 11 22.20 34.36 39.62
C SER A 11 22.54 33.21 38.70
N ASN A 12 22.27 31.98 39.12
CA ASN A 12 22.27 30.79 38.28
C ASN A 12 21.06 30.84 37.35
N ALA A 13 21.22 31.40 36.15
CA ALA A 13 20.26 31.29 35.09
C ALA A 13 20.25 29.83 34.59
N MET A 14 19.30 29.04 35.06
CA MET A 14 18.96 27.74 34.46
C MET A 14 18.56 27.96 33.00
N SER A 15 19.44 27.61 32.08
CA SER A 15 19.12 27.48 30.65
C SER A 15 18.13 26.33 30.49
N THR A 16 16.86 26.65 30.37
CA THR A 16 15.85 25.71 29.92
C THR A 16 16.07 25.48 28.42
N SER A 17 16.88 24.50 28.07
CA SER A 17 16.88 24.02 26.68
C SER A 17 15.51 23.48 26.36
N SER A 18 14.77 24.21 25.54
CA SER A 18 13.50 23.74 24.96
C SER A 18 13.83 22.56 24.04
N HIS A 19 13.77 21.33 24.56
CA HIS A 19 13.83 20.14 23.74
C HIS A 19 12.56 20.10 22.88
N THR A 20 12.66 20.52 21.63
CA THR A 20 11.65 20.21 20.64
C THR A 20 11.55 18.69 20.54
N PRO A 21 10.38 18.08 20.75
CA PRO A 21 10.27 16.63 20.73
C PRO A 21 10.66 16.09 19.35
N SER A 22 11.40 14.98 19.34
CA SER A 22 11.78 14.31 18.09
C SER A 22 10.56 13.95 17.25
N PRO A 23 10.53 14.25 15.96
CA PRO A 23 9.43 13.85 15.11
C PRO A 23 9.44 12.33 14.84
N ILE A 24 10.54 11.63 15.03
CA ILE A 24 10.65 10.18 14.89
C ILE A 24 10.30 9.52 16.22
N VAL A 25 9.30 8.65 16.21
CA VAL A 25 8.89 7.81 17.34
C VAL A 25 9.78 6.57 17.40
N GLN A 26 9.89 5.84 16.28
CA GLN A 26 10.76 4.68 16.15
C GLN A 26 11.17 4.44 14.69
N THR A 27 12.23 3.65 14.52
CA THR A 27 12.71 3.18 13.22
C THR A 27 12.99 1.70 13.31
N LYS A 28 12.49 0.92 12.33
CA LYS A 28 12.70 -0.54 12.21
C LYS A 28 13.17 -0.89 10.81
N PRO A 29 13.96 -1.94 10.60
CA PRO A 29 14.22 -2.50 9.28
C PRO A 29 12.93 -2.92 8.60
N LEU A 30 12.85 -2.84 7.28
CA LEU A 30 11.76 -3.46 6.53
C LEU A 30 11.95 -4.98 6.51
N GLY A 31 10.89 -5.70 6.89
CA GLY A 31 10.78 -7.15 6.76
C GLY A 31 10.00 -7.56 5.50
N PHE A 32 9.52 -8.80 5.48
CA PHE A 32 8.49 -9.25 4.52
C PHE A 32 7.54 -10.22 5.24
N PRO A 33 6.24 -9.90 5.29
CA PRO A 33 5.60 -8.61 4.95
C PRO A 33 6.08 -7.46 5.85
N TRP A 34 5.77 -6.21 5.48
CA TRP A 34 6.08 -5.05 6.29
C TRP A 34 5.18 -4.99 7.52
N GLU A 35 5.78 -4.70 8.68
CA GLU A 35 5.01 -4.47 9.90
C GLU A 35 4.17 -3.19 9.76
N THR A 36 2.87 -3.30 10.04
CA THR A 36 1.91 -2.20 9.96
C THR A 36 1.35 -1.85 11.35
N MET A 37 0.53 -0.83 11.42
CA MET A 37 -0.17 -0.40 12.63
C MET A 37 -1.65 -0.21 12.33
N ASP A 38 -2.51 -0.40 13.33
CA ASP A 38 -3.94 -0.11 13.24
C ASP A 38 -4.16 1.31 12.64
N PRO A 39 -4.99 1.46 11.56
CA PRO A 39 -5.95 0.51 11.03
C PRO A 39 -5.43 -0.47 9.97
N PHE A 40 -4.15 -0.50 9.67
CA PHE A 40 -3.57 -1.39 8.67
C PHE A 40 -3.15 -2.71 9.32
N LEU A 41 -3.42 -3.82 8.63
CA LEU A 41 -3.16 -5.18 9.12
C LEU A 41 -1.91 -5.80 8.48
N PHE A 42 -1.61 -5.37 7.24
CA PHE A 42 -0.61 -6.02 6.41
C PHE A 42 -0.16 -5.07 5.29
N CYS A 43 1.10 -5.19 4.89
CA CYS A 43 1.60 -4.58 3.66
C CYS A 43 2.68 -5.48 3.06
N ALA A 44 2.47 -5.96 1.84
CA ALA A 44 3.50 -6.63 1.06
C ALA A 44 3.91 -5.76 -0.12
N TYR A 45 5.22 -5.69 -0.36
CA TYR A 45 5.80 -5.04 -1.50
C TYR A 45 6.41 -6.10 -2.43
N HIS A 46 5.93 -6.15 -3.66
CA HIS A 46 6.40 -7.02 -4.71
C HIS A 46 7.14 -6.18 -5.76
N ASP A 47 8.34 -6.61 -6.13
CA ASP A 47 9.16 -6.02 -7.20
C ASP A 47 9.83 -7.18 -7.93
N ASP A 48 9.16 -7.65 -8.99
CA ASP A 48 9.47 -8.87 -9.72
C ASP A 48 9.96 -8.56 -11.12
N ALA A 49 11.17 -9.01 -11.45
CA ALA A 49 11.79 -8.88 -12.76
C ALA A 49 11.39 -10.05 -13.66
N TYR A 50 10.10 -10.21 -13.93
CA TYR A 50 9.64 -11.32 -14.78
C TYR A 50 10.27 -11.28 -16.16
N PRO A 51 10.68 -12.43 -16.71
CA PRO A 51 11.24 -12.55 -18.05
C PRO A 51 10.15 -12.39 -19.12
N LYS A 52 10.54 -12.57 -20.36
CA LYS A 52 9.62 -12.65 -21.52
C LYS A 52 8.52 -13.66 -21.30
N ALA A 53 7.35 -13.39 -21.89
CA ALA A 53 6.19 -14.26 -21.84
C ALA A 53 6.31 -15.46 -22.77
N ASN A 54 5.74 -16.60 -22.36
CA ASN A 54 5.42 -17.72 -23.23
C ASN A 54 3.99 -17.61 -23.81
N ALA A 55 3.54 -18.61 -24.58
CA ALA A 55 2.21 -18.61 -25.20
C ALA A 55 1.05 -18.56 -24.18
N ASP A 56 1.25 -19.05 -22.96
CA ASP A 56 0.24 -19.10 -21.90
C ASP A 56 0.28 -17.85 -20.97
N MET A 57 1.01 -16.78 -21.36
CA MET A 57 1.23 -15.58 -20.53
C MET A 57 1.98 -15.85 -19.20
N GLY A 58 2.69 -16.98 -19.13
CA GLY A 58 3.64 -17.29 -18.08
C GLY A 58 5.08 -16.99 -18.50
N PRO A 59 6.07 -17.26 -17.63
CA PRO A 59 7.49 -17.08 -17.95
C PRO A 59 7.97 -17.97 -19.09
N ALA A 60 8.70 -17.44 -20.07
CA ALA A 60 9.30 -18.20 -21.18
C ALA A 60 10.66 -18.82 -20.79
N VAL A 61 10.85 -19.13 -19.52
CA VAL A 61 12.05 -19.76 -18.98
C VAL A 61 11.70 -21.00 -18.15
N SER A 62 12.70 -21.85 -17.89
CA SER A 62 12.47 -23.04 -17.08
C SER A 62 12.09 -22.69 -15.64
N LEU A 63 11.03 -23.35 -15.15
CA LEU A 63 10.60 -23.25 -13.75
C LEU A 63 11.31 -24.26 -12.83
N ALA A 64 12.29 -25.01 -13.34
CA ALA A 64 13.02 -26.00 -12.56
C ALA A 64 13.69 -25.41 -11.33
N GLY A 65 13.50 -26.07 -10.19
CA GLY A 65 14.04 -25.65 -8.90
C GLY A 65 13.23 -24.54 -8.21
N ARG A 66 12.00 -24.27 -8.68
CA ARG A 66 10.99 -23.45 -7.96
C ARG A 66 9.97 -24.37 -7.28
N ALA A 67 9.47 -23.94 -6.15
CA ALA A 67 8.40 -24.63 -5.42
C ALA A 67 7.04 -24.23 -6.00
N ILE A 68 6.70 -24.70 -7.20
CA ILE A 68 5.47 -24.31 -7.91
C ILE A 68 4.24 -24.49 -7.02
N GLY A 69 3.35 -23.48 -6.98
CA GLY A 69 2.20 -23.37 -6.09
C GLY A 69 2.53 -22.74 -4.73
N GLN A 70 3.82 -22.61 -4.35
CA GLN A 70 4.29 -21.94 -3.12
C GLN A 70 5.68 -21.30 -3.32
N ASP A 71 5.92 -20.68 -4.46
CA ASP A 71 7.22 -20.07 -4.77
C ASP A 71 7.27 -18.60 -4.32
N PHE A 72 7.87 -18.37 -3.17
CA PHE A 72 8.18 -17.04 -2.62
C PHE A 72 9.70 -16.80 -2.57
N SER A 73 10.46 -17.56 -3.37
CA SER A 73 11.92 -17.61 -3.26
C SER A 73 12.63 -16.39 -3.83
N ARG A 74 11.97 -15.60 -4.69
CA ARG A 74 12.58 -14.51 -5.49
C ARG A 74 13.81 -14.96 -6.27
N LYS A 75 13.87 -16.26 -6.63
CA LYS A 75 14.93 -16.80 -7.47
C LYS A 75 14.95 -16.03 -8.80
N ASP A 76 16.13 -15.62 -9.24
CA ASP A 76 16.33 -14.82 -10.45
C ASP A 76 15.57 -13.47 -10.45
N GLY A 77 15.23 -12.96 -9.24
CA GLY A 77 14.58 -11.66 -9.05
C GLY A 77 13.04 -11.66 -9.17
N TRP A 78 12.38 -12.83 -9.22
CA TRP A 78 10.92 -12.95 -9.32
C TRP A 78 10.41 -14.25 -8.69
N SER A 79 9.10 -14.34 -8.46
CA SER A 79 8.42 -15.49 -7.86
C SER A 79 7.16 -15.87 -8.64
N MET A 80 6.81 -17.17 -8.63
CA MET A 80 5.54 -17.68 -9.15
C MET A 80 4.39 -17.49 -8.16
N TYR A 81 4.70 -17.29 -6.88
CA TYR A 81 3.76 -17.27 -5.78
C TYR A 81 2.94 -18.58 -5.70
N HIS A 82 1.63 -18.50 -5.78
CA HIS A 82 0.76 -19.68 -5.83
C HIS A 82 0.40 -20.09 -7.26
N GLY A 83 0.83 -19.32 -8.27
CA GLY A 83 0.59 -19.64 -9.66
C GLY A 83 1.40 -20.85 -10.15
N GLU A 84 0.82 -21.65 -11.05
CA GLU A 84 1.47 -22.82 -11.63
C GLU A 84 2.07 -22.52 -13.02
N LYS A 85 1.34 -21.83 -13.87
CA LYS A 85 1.75 -21.44 -15.24
C LYS A 85 1.93 -19.95 -15.37
N VAL A 86 0.96 -19.18 -14.88
CA VAL A 86 0.99 -17.73 -14.77
C VAL A 86 1.29 -17.38 -13.32
N PRO A 87 2.20 -16.43 -13.02
CA PRO A 87 2.42 -15.99 -11.65
C PRO A 87 1.18 -15.38 -11.03
N GLY A 88 1.09 -15.38 -9.71
CA GLY A 88 0.01 -14.71 -8.99
C GLY A 88 -0.63 -15.57 -7.92
N PHE A 89 -1.85 -15.20 -7.58
CA PHE A 89 -2.63 -15.78 -6.49
C PHE A 89 -3.96 -16.32 -7.04
N PRO A 90 -4.05 -17.65 -7.30
CA PRO A 90 -5.30 -18.34 -7.67
C PRO A 90 -6.42 -18.12 -6.63
N PRO A 91 -7.66 -18.59 -6.87
CA PRO A 91 -8.81 -18.31 -6.02
C PRO A 91 -8.53 -18.54 -4.54
N HIS A 92 -8.69 -17.48 -3.77
CA HIS A 92 -8.53 -17.52 -2.31
C HIS A 92 -9.56 -16.60 -1.65
N PRO A 93 -10.05 -16.97 -0.44
CA PRO A 93 -11.10 -16.20 0.22
C PRO A 93 -10.54 -15.07 1.05
N HIS A 94 -11.39 -14.02 1.28
CA HIS A 94 -11.18 -12.99 2.28
C HIS A 94 -12.47 -12.68 3.03
N ARG A 95 -12.37 -12.26 4.31
CA ARG A 95 -13.50 -11.74 5.09
C ARG A 95 -13.02 -10.72 6.13
N GLY A 96 -13.79 -9.64 6.29
CA GLY A 96 -13.72 -8.73 7.43
C GLY A 96 -12.67 -7.63 7.33
N PHE A 97 -12.10 -7.41 6.14
CA PHE A 97 -11.14 -6.33 5.87
C PHE A 97 -11.18 -5.92 4.39
N GLU A 98 -10.27 -5.06 3.99
CA GLU A 98 -10.13 -4.53 2.64
C GLU A 98 -8.73 -4.77 2.11
N THR A 99 -8.60 -5.01 0.79
CA THR A 99 -7.33 -4.97 0.10
C THR A 99 -7.22 -3.68 -0.73
N VAL A 100 -6.07 -3.02 -0.67
CA VAL A 100 -5.70 -1.90 -1.53
C VAL A 100 -4.48 -2.33 -2.31
N THR A 101 -4.69 -2.65 -3.60
CA THR A 101 -3.66 -3.16 -4.50
C THR A 101 -3.19 -2.03 -5.40
N ILE A 102 -1.98 -1.50 -5.15
CA ILE A 102 -1.38 -0.40 -5.91
C ILE A 102 -0.40 -1.01 -6.90
N VAL A 103 -0.73 -1.05 -8.19
CA VAL A 103 0.11 -1.66 -9.23
C VAL A 103 0.91 -0.58 -9.94
N ARG A 104 2.19 -0.46 -9.60
CA ARG A 104 3.07 0.58 -10.12
C ARG A 104 3.62 0.26 -11.52
N LYS A 105 3.98 -1.02 -11.75
CA LYS A 105 4.43 -1.55 -13.05
C LYS A 105 3.73 -2.87 -13.32
N GLY A 106 3.62 -3.22 -14.59
CA GLY A 106 2.96 -4.44 -15.02
C GLY A 106 1.44 -4.34 -14.96
N LEU A 107 0.78 -5.49 -14.99
CA LEU A 107 -0.67 -5.63 -15.00
C LEU A 107 -1.08 -6.77 -14.07
N ILE A 108 -2.26 -6.64 -13.48
CA ILE A 108 -2.96 -7.69 -12.73
C ILE A 108 -4.28 -7.98 -13.41
N ASP A 109 -4.62 -9.26 -13.49
CA ASP A 109 -5.94 -9.76 -13.85
C ASP A 109 -6.67 -10.21 -12.59
N HIS A 110 -7.73 -9.53 -12.24
CA HIS A 110 -8.64 -9.85 -11.14
C HIS A 110 -9.87 -10.56 -11.66
N SER A 111 -10.33 -11.55 -10.89
CA SER A 111 -11.64 -12.19 -11.04
C SER A 111 -12.18 -12.55 -9.66
N ASP A 112 -13.50 -12.47 -9.44
CA ASP A 112 -14.08 -12.76 -8.13
C ASP A 112 -15.40 -13.55 -8.15
N SER A 113 -15.78 -14.04 -6.97
CA SER A 113 -16.98 -14.86 -6.76
C SER A 113 -18.31 -14.13 -6.99
N LEU A 114 -18.29 -12.81 -7.20
CA LEU A 114 -19.47 -12.02 -7.58
C LEU A 114 -19.61 -11.86 -9.10
N GLY A 115 -18.66 -12.43 -9.85
CA GLY A 115 -18.60 -12.35 -11.31
C GLY A 115 -17.93 -11.09 -11.84
N ALA A 116 -17.29 -10.31 -11.00
CA ALA A 116 -16.49 -9.17 -11.46
C ALA A 116 -15.16 -9.62 -12.04
N THR A 117 -14.66 -8.86 -13.02
CA THR A 117 -13.36 -9.05 -13.64
C THR A 117 -12.69 -7.70 -13.90
N ALA A 118 -11.37 -7.65 -13.81
CA ALA A 118 -10.62 -6.44 -14.14
C ALA A 118 -9.22 -6.77 -14.64
N ARG A 119 -8.70 -5.95 -15.55
CA ARG A 119 -7.28 -5.81 -15.84
C ARG A 119 -6.84 -4.41 -15.50
N PHE A 120 -5.89 -4.26 -14.61
CA PHE A 120 -5.42 -2.96 -14.14
C PHE A 120 -3.91 -2.99 -13.84
N GLY A 121 -3.28 -1.80 -13.85
CA GLY A 121 -1.86 -1.65 -13.57
C GLY A 121 -1.32 -0.33 -14.05
N ARG A 122 0.02 -0.19 -14.18
CA ARG A 122 0.66 1.05 -14.67
C ARG A 122 0.26 2.28 -13.85
N GLY A 123 0.15 2.12 -12.53
CA GLY A 123 -0.23 3.17 -11.58
C GLY A 123 -1.68 3.12 -11.11
N ASP A 124 -2.51 2.20 -11.60
CA ASP A 124 -3.87 2.00 -11.12
C ASP A 124 -3.89 1.38 -9.72
N VAL A 125 -5.02 1.57 -9.05
CA VAL A 125 -5.29 0.99 -7.74
C VAL A 125 -6.66 0.32 -7.75
N GLN A 126 -6.74 -0.92 -7.27
CA GLN A 126 -7.98 -1.57 -6.92
C GLN A 126 -8.15 -1.52 -5.39
N TRP A 127 -9.32 -1.06 -4.93
CA TRP A 127 -9.71 -1.10 -3.53
C TRP A 127 -10.90 -2.03 -3.37
N LEU A 128 -10.67 -3.20 -2.75
CA LEU A 128 -11.65 -4.26 -2.59
C LEU A 128 -12.06 -4.37 -1.12
N THR A 129 -13.32 -4.14 -0.80
CA THR A 129 -13.92 -4.49 0.48
C THR A 129 -14.34 -5.96 0.45
N ALA A 130 -13.68 -6.82 1.23
CA ALA A 130 -14.08 -8.22 1.33
C ALA A 130 -15.36 -8.41 2.18
N GLY A 131 -15.59 -7.54 3.15
CA GLY A 131 -16.80 -7.50 3.95
C GLY A 131 -17.22 -8.87 4.49
N LYS A 132 -18.46 -9.30 4.22
CA LYS A 132 -19.01 -10.59 4.65
C LYS A 132 -18.40 -11.83 3.99
N GLY A 133 -17.52 -11.63 2.99
CA GLY A 133 -16.75 -12.67 2.34
C GLY A 133 -16.79 -12.63 0.84
N ILE A 134 -15.63 -12.84 0.23
CA ILE A 134 -15.41 -12.94 -1.22
C ILE A 134 -14.33 -13.98 -1.48
N VAL A 135 -14.37 -14.61 -2.64
CA VAL A 135 -13.25 -15.38 -3.21
C VAL A 135 -12.76 -14.61 -4.43
N HIS A 136 -11.47 -14.37 -4.55
CA HIS A 136 -10.91 -13.74 -5.72
C HIS A 136 -9.59 -14.37 -6.15
N ALA A 137 -9.23 -14.15 -7.41
CA ALA A 137 -7.91 -14.45 -7.96
C ALA A 137 -7.26 -13.14 -8.44
N GLU A 138 -5.96 -13.03 -8.22
CA GLU A 138 -5.10 -11.95 -8.70
C GLU A 138 -3.94 -12.57 -9.47
N MET A 139 -4.07 -12.66 -10.81
CA MET A 139 -3.05 -13.25 -11.68
C MET A 139 -2.18 -12.15 -12.29
N PHE A 140 -0.93 -12.47 -12.56
CA PHE A 140 0.07 -11.54 -13.11
C PHE A 140 0.43 -11.96 -14.54
N PRO A 141 -0.43 -11.63 -15.56
CA PRO A 141 -0.19 -12.06 -16.93
C PRO A 141 1.04 -11.38 -17.51
N LEU A 142 1.96 -12.15 -18.04
CA LEU A 142 3.10 -11.66 -18.79
C LEU A 142 2.68 -11.48 -20.25
N LEU A 143 2.62 -10.25 -20.73
CA LEU A 143 2.07 -9.98 -22.07
C LEU A 143 3.14 -9.82 -23.15
N ASP A 144 4.35 -9.36 -22.80
CA ASP A 144 5.42 -9.11 -23.75
C ASP A 144 6.26 -10.37 -23.98
N GLU A 145 6.20 -10.89 -25.21
CA GLU A 145 6.98 -12.07 -25.65
C GLU A 145 8.40 -11.71 -26.09
N LYS A 146 8.70 -10.42 -26.26
CA LYS A 146 9.99 -9.95 -26.79
C LYS A 146 10.87 -9.31 -25.70
N ASN A 147 10.26 -8.65 -24.73
CA ASN A 147 10.93 -7.98 -23.64
C ASN A 147 10.51 -8.55 -22.28
N ASP A 148 11.23 -8.18 -21.23
CA ASP A 148 10.89 -8.54 -19.86
C ASP A 148 9.57 -7.85 -19.43
N ASN A 149 8.89 -8.46 -18.46
CA ASN A 149 7.61 -8.04 -17.95
C ASN A 149 7.72 -7.65 -16.46
N PRO A 150 8.36 -6.52 -16.12
CA PRO A 150 8.51 -6.15 -14.71
C PRO A 150 7.15 -5.88 -14.07
N LEU A 151 6.97 -6.41 -12.86
CA LEU A 151 5.80 -6.14 -12.02
C LEU A 151 6.26 -5.49 -10.72
N GLU A 152 5.60 -4.39 -10.34
CA GLU A 152 5.84 -3.73 -9.06
C GLU A 152 4.52 -3.33 -8.44
N LEU A 153 4.24 -3.81 -7.21
CA LEU A 153 2.97 -3.52 -6.54
C LEU A 153 3.10 -3.49 -5.01
N PHE A 154 2.15 -2.81 -4.39
CA PHE A 154 1.83 -2.95 -2.97
C PHE A 154 0.50 -3.66 -2.80
N GLN A 155 0.46 -4.65 -1.90
CA GLN A 155 -0.76 -5.24 -1.39
C GLN A 155 -0.93 -4.81 0.07
N ILE A 156 -1.89 -3.93 0.33
CA ILE A 156 -2.15 -3.36 1.64
C ILE A 156 -3.48 -3.90 2.16
N TRP A 157 -3.51 -4.39 3.40
CA TRP A 157 -4.76 -4.74 4.06
C TRP A 157 -5.13 -3.64 5.05
N LEU A 158 -6.33 -3.10 4.86
CA LEU A 158 -6.95 -2.13 5.75
C LEU A 158 -8.09 -2.80 6.52
N ASN A 159 -8.08 -2.70 7.83
CA ASN A 159 -9.09 -3.32 8.68
C ASN A 159 -10.43 -2.60 8.57
N LEU A 160 -11.50 -3.36 8.73
CA LEU A 160 -12.85 -2.83 8.91
C LEU A 160 -13.23 -2.80 10.40
N PRO A 161 -13.94 -1.77 10.88
CA PRO A 161 -14.52 -1.80 12.22
C PRO A 161 -15.60 -2.89 12.31
N ALA A 162 -15.89 -3.38 13.52
CA ALA A 162 -16.84 -4.47 13.75
C ALA A 162 -18.18 -4.28 13.02
N ARG A 163 -18.70 -3.05 13.01
CA ARG A 163 -19.96 -2.69 12.33
C ARG A 163 -19.94 -2.90 10.81
N SER A 164 -18.75 -2.86 10.18
CA SER A 164 -18.58 -2.97 8.72
C SER A 164 -18.01 -4.32 8.29
N LYS A 165 -17.58 -5.20 9.22
CA LYS A 165 -16.96 -6.49 8.84
C LYS A 165 -17.88 -7.43 8.07
N MET A 166 -19.18 -7.24 8.18
CA MET A 166 -20.19 -8.04 7.48
C MET A 166 -20.94 -7.24 6.40
N SER A 167 -20.38 -6.13 5.94
CA SER A 167 -20.90 -5.38 4.78
C SER A 167 -20.82 -6.20 3.49
N ASP A 168 -21.58 -5.81 2.48
CA ASP A 168 -21.50 -6.44 1.18
C ASP A 168 -20.12 -6.22 0.53
N PRO A 169 -19.54 -7.23 -0.12
CA PRO A 169 -18.30 -7.05 -0.87
C PRO A 169 -18.47 -6.01 -1.98
N HIS A 170 -17.43 -5.22 -2.17
CA HIS A 170 -17.42 -4.12 -3.12
C HIS A 170 -16.01 -3.83 -3.59
N PHE A 171 -15.80 -3.53 -4.88
CA PHE A 171 -14.53 -2.97 -5.30
C PHE A 171 -14.71 -1.64 -6.05
N THR A 172 -13.68 -0.81 -5.96
CA THR A 172 -13.58 0.48 -6.65
C THR A 172 -12.25 0.54 -7.39
N MET A 173 -12.28 0.96 -8.65
CA MET A 173 -11.06 1.24 -9.40
C MET A 173 -10.68 2.71 -9.25
N PHE A 174 -9.40 2.96 -8.99
CA PHE A 174 -8.78 4.26 -9.09
C PHE A 174 -7.80 4.21 -10.26
N TRP A 175 -8.23 4.75 -11.39
CA TRP A 175 -7.40 4.81 -12.58
C TRP A 175 -6.25 5.81 -12.37
N SER A 176 -5.06 5.47 -12.82
CA SER A 176 -3.82 6.22 -12.56
C SER A 176 -3.92 7.71 -12.90
N GLN A 177 -4.62 8.05 -13.99
CA GLN A 177 -4.81 9.44 -14.42
C GLN A 177 -5.80 10.24 -13.56
N GLU A 178 -6.62 9.56 -12.77
CA GLU A 178 -7.60 10.18 -11.85
C GLU A 178 -7.06 10.35 -10.44
N ILE A 179 -5.99 9.60 -10.10
CA ILE A 179 -5.36 9.68 -8.78
C ILE A 179 -4.72 11.05 -8.62
N PRO A 180 -5.12 11.85 -7.61
CA PRO A 180 -4.55 13.16 -7.37
C PRO A 180 -3.05 13.09 -7.11
N ARG A 181 -2.30 14.06 -7.67
CA ARG A 181 -0.85 14.14 -7.54
C ARG A 181 -0.43 15.55 -7.15
N LEU A 182 0.53 15.62 -6.24
CA LEU A 182 1.30 16.82 -5.97
C LEU A 182 2.67 16.66 -6.63
N SER A 183 3.01 17.59 -7.53
CA SER A 183 4.39 17.73 -8.02
C SER A 183 4.91 19.09 -7.54
N THR A 184 6.00 19.07 -6.80
CA THR A 184 6.60 20.27 -6.22
C THR A 184 8.11 20.26 -6.36
N LYS A 185 8.72 21.45 -6.32
CA LYS A 185 10.16 21.63 -6.35
C LYS A 185 10.63 22.31 -5.08
N ASP A 186 11.78 21.88 -4.57
CA ASP A 186 12.47 22.62 -3.51
C ASP A 186 13.18 23.88 -4.02
N ALA A 187 13.86 24.59 -3.12
CA ALA A 187 14.55 25.84 -3.45
C ALA A 187 15.66 25.67 -4.49
N GLU A 188 16.21 24.46 -4.61
CA GLU A 188 17.24 24.11 -5.61
C GLU A 188 16.65 23.49 -6.89
N GLY A 189 15.31 23.48 -7.03
CA GLY A 189 14.61 23.00 -8.20
C GLY A 189 14.48 21.47 -8.30
N ARG A 190 14.74 20.73 -7.22
CA ARG A 190 14.66 19.26 -7.18
C ARG A 190 13.22 18.80 -6.93
N ASP A 191 12.81 17.79 -7.67
CA ASP A 191 11.42 17.34 -7.70
C ASP A 191 11.06 16.42 -6.52
N THR A 192 9.85 16.61 -6.02
CA THR A 192 9.11 15.66 -5.17
C THR A 192 7.72 15.45 -5.78
N GLU A 193 7.36 14.19 -5.99
CA GLU A 193 6.04 13.78 -6.46
C GLU A 193 5.34 12.94 -5.40
N VAL A 194 4.07 13.26 -5.13
CA VAL A 194 3.21 12.52 -4.19
C VAL A 194 1.93 12.12 -4.90
N ALA A 195 1.67 10.81 -5.04
CA ALA A 195 0.38 10.31 -5.48
C ALA A 195 -0.51 10.02 -4.25
N VAL A 196 -1.71 10.57 -4.24
CA VAL A 196 -2.65 10.51 -3.12
C VAL A 196 -3.73 9.49 -3.40
N ILE A 197 -3.51 8.24 -3.01
CA ILE A 197 -4.46 7.15 -3.19
C ILE A 197 -5.65 7.31 -2.22
N ALA A 198 -5.37 7.66 -0.98
CA ALA A 198 -6.38 7.96 0.04
C ALA A 198 -5.96 9.16 0.89
N GLY A 199 -6.95 9.83 1.49
CA GLY A 199 -6.74 11.00 2.33
C GLY A 199 -6.59 12.28 1.52
N ARG A 200 -6.14 13.34 2.19
CA ARG A 200 -6.04 14.69 1.59
C ARG A 200 -4.62 15.21 1.75
N LEU A 201 -4.07 15.72 0.67
CA LEU A 201 -2.86 16.52 0.66
C LEU A 201 -3.20 17.87 0.02
N GLN A 202 -2.80 18.95 0.66
CA GLN A 202 -3.00 20.28 0.10
C GLN A 202 -2.36 20.38 -1.28
N ASP A 203 -3.03 21.04 -2.20
CA ASP A 203 -2.58 21.29 -3.58
C ASP A 203 -2.47 20.04 -4.49
N ALA A 204 -2.78 18.84 -3.99
CA ALA A 204 -2.78 17.63 -4.81
C ALA A 204 -4.08 17.42 -5.61
N GLY A 205 -5.15 18.13 -5.28
CA GLY A 205 -6.47 17.98 -5.91
C GLY A 205 -7.50 17.30 -5.02
N LYS A 206 -8.66 16.99 -5.61
CA LYS A 206 -9.77 16.36 -4.88
C LYS A 206 -9.49 14.86 -4.71
N PRO A 207 -9.52 14.31 -3.48
CA PRO A 207 -9.35 12.88 -3.26
C PRO A 207 -10.46 12.05 -3.93
N LEU A 208 -10.12 10.86 -4.40
CA LEU A 208 -11.08 9.86 -4.82
C LEU A 208 -11.81 9.30 -3.59
N ALA A 209 -13.05 8.84 -3.79
CA ALA A 209 -13.85 8.28 -2.72
C ALA A 209 -13.46 6.81 -2.46
N PRO A 210 -13.10 6.42 -1.23
CA PRO A 210 -12.92 5.02 -0.89
C PRO A 210 -14.25 4.28 -0.91
N PRO A 211 -14.27 2.92 -0.84
CA PRO A 211 -15.50 2.15 -0.67
C PRO A 211 -16.35 2.66 0.50
N PRO A 212 -17.69 2.61 0.40
CA PRO A 212 -18.58 3.29 1.35
C PRO A 212 -18.50 2.77 2.80
N ASP A 213 -18.22 1.48 2.98
CA ASP A 213 -18.12 0.84 4.29
C ASP A 213 -16.70 0.85 4.87
N SER A 214 -15.74 1.39 4.12
CA SER A 214 -14.34 1.52 4.52
C SER A 214 -14.16 2.39 5.77
N TRP A 215 -13.15 2.05 6.59
CA TRP A 215 -12.69 2.96 7.64
C TRP A 215 -12.24 4.31 7.05
N ALA A 216 -11.65 4.29 5.85
CA ALA A 216 -11.22 5.49 5.15
C ALA A 216 -12.37 6.42 4.72
N ALA A 217 -13.61 5.92 4.64
CA ALA A 217 -14.79 6.74 4.35
C ALA A 217 -15.28 7.55 5.56
N GLN A 218 -14.80 7.23 6.78
CA GLN A 218 -15.15 7.97 7.98
C GLN A 218 -14.36 9.29 8.04
N ALA A 219 -15.05 10.40 8.22
CA ALA A 219 -14.44 11.72 8.16
C ALA A 219 -13.33 11.96 9.20
N ASP A 220 -13.42 11.30 10.35
CA ASP A 220 -12.49 11.40 11.48
C ASP A 220 -11.45 10.27 11.53
N ALA A 221 -11.47 9.34 10.57
CA ALA A 221 -10.50 8.24 10.49
C ALA A 221 -9.11 8.71 10.01
N ASP A 222 -9.04 9.82 9.31
CA ASP A 222 -7.81 10.46 8.82
C ASP A 222 -6.88 9.48 8.09
N VAL A 223 -7.47 8.51 7.37
CA VAL A 223 -6.71 7.53 6.60
C VAL A 223 -6.05 8.20 5.41
N ALA A 224 -4.75 8.00 5.29
CA ALA A 224 -3.99 8.39 4.11
C ALA A 224 -3.09 7.23 3.63
N ILE A 225 -3.06 7.04 2.32
CA ILE A 225 -2.19 6.12 1.60
C ILE A 225 -1.56 6.93 0.49
N TRP A 226 -0.25 7.23 0.60
CA TRP A 226 0.47 8.03 -0.39
C TRP A 226 1.73 7.30 -0.85
N THR A 227 2.02 7.34 -2.14
CA THR A 227 3.35 7.02 -2.65
C THR A 227 4.11 8.32 -2.90
N ILE A 228 5.36 8.38 -2.46
CA ILE A 228 6.20 9.58 -2.54
C ILE A 228 7.47 9.20 -3.29
N ARG A 229 7.84 10.01 -4.28
CA ARG A 229 9.10 9.89 -5.02
C ARG A 229 9.85 11.21 -4.93
N MET A 230 11.11 11.14 -4.53
CA MET A 230 11.96 12.30 -4.35
C MET A 230 13.22 12.18 -5.22
N ALA A 231 13.54 13.24 -5.94
CA ALA A 231 14.81 13.34 -6.66
C ALA A 231 16.02 13.30 -5.71
N PRO A 232 17.23 12.98 -6.20
CA PRO A 232 18.44 13.04 -5.39
C PRO A 232 18.61 14.40 -4.70
N GLY A 233 18.82 14.37 -3.39
CA GLY A 233 18.98 15.56 -2.55
C GLY A 233 17.73 16.41 -2.33
N ALA A 234 16.58 16.05 -2.88
CA ALA A 234 15.34 16.81 -2.76
C ALA A 234 14.91 16.98 -1.29
N ARG A 235 14.34 18.15 -0.99
CA ARG A 235 13.79 18.49 0.32
C ARG A 235 12.27 18.68 0.22
N TRP A 236 11.57 18.04 1.14
CA TRP A 236 10.12 18.19 1.23
C TRP A 236 9.66 18.13 2.68
N THR A 237 8.64 18.88 3.00
CA THR A 237 8.03 18.83 4.34
C THR A 237 6.73 18.05 4.28
N LEU A 238 6.72 16.87 4.89
CA LEU A 238 5.51 16.11 5.15
C LEU A 238 4.64 16.89 6.14
N PRO A 239 3.43 17.35 5.76
CA PRO A 239 2.60 18.16 6.64
C PRO A 239 2.09 17.36 7.85
N ALA A 240 1.73 18.06 8.93
CA ALA A 240 1.02 17.45 10.04
C ALA A 240 -0.31 16.83 9.57
N ALA A 241 -0.72 15.74 10.19
CA ALA A 241 -2.04 15.14 9.99
C ALA A 241 -3.12 16.02 10.60
N ALA A 242 -4.34 15.92 10.07
CA ALA A 242 -5.46 16.72 10.55
C ALA A 242 -6.18 16.09 11.76
N GLY A 243 -6.15 14.76 11.87
CA GLY A 243 -6.90 14.00 12.87
C GLY A 243 -6.21 13.92 14.23
N GLN A 244 -7.01 13.88 15.28
CA GLN A 244 -6.52 13.60 16.64
C GLN A 244 -6.33 12.09 16.82
N GLY A 245 -5.22 11.71 17.46
CA GLY A 245 -4.87 10.29 17.69
C GLY A 245 -4.44 9.53 16.44
N THR A 246 -4.25 10.24 15.33
CA THR A 246 -3.70 9.68 14.10
C THR A 246 -2.30 9.13 14.33
N ARG A 247 -2.01 7.95 13.77
CA ARG A 247 -0.68 7.36 13.71
C ARG A 247 -0.20 7.34 12.27
N ARG A 248 1.13 7.36 12.10
CA ARG A 248 1.76 7.52 10.77
C ARG A 248 3.05 6.75 10.67
N ASN A 249 3.14 5.87 9.66
CA ASN A 249 4.38 5.22 9.23
C ASN A 249 4.79 5.72 7.85
N LEU A 250 6.05 6.06 7.73
CA LEU A 250 6.72 6.33 6.46
C LEU A 250 7.66 5.14 6.17
N TYR A 251 7.37 4.40 5.11
CA TYR A 251 8.17 3.25 4.68
C TYR A 251 9.13 3.71 3.58
N PHE A 252 10.40 3.85 3.91
CA PHE A 252 11.47 4.12 2.96
C PHE A 252 11.91 2.81 2.34
N PHE A 253 11.50 2.51 1.09
CA PHE A 253 11.69 1.20 0.47
C PHE A 253 12.67 1.21 -0.73
N LYS A 254 12.93 2.38 -1.34
CA LYS A 254 13.96 2.57 -2.37
C LYS A 254 14.81 3.78 -2.08
N GLY A 255 16.11 3.69 -2.38
CA GLY A 255 17.14 4.69 -2.10
C GLY A 255 18.18 4.17 -1.12
N GLN A 256 19.25 4.93 -0.90
CA GLN A 256 20.35 4.52 0.00
C GLN A 256 20.28 5.20 1.35
N SER A 257 19.85 6.45 1.39
CA SER A 257 19.80 7.24 2.61
C SER A 257 18.74 8.32 2.56
N VAL A 258 18.21 8.68 3.71
CA VAL A 258 17.29 9.80 3.91
C VAL A 258 17.58 10.43 5.25
N SER A 259 17.46 11.75 5.37
CA SER A 259 17.49 12.48 6.64
C SER A 259 16.06 12.90 6.99
N ILE A 260 15.59 12.49 8.16
CA ILE A 260 14.27 12.85 8.69
C ILE A 260 14.48 13.82 9.85
N SER A 261 14.16 15.09 9.62
CA SER A 261 14.38 16.17 10.59
C SER A 261 15.80 16.14 11.21
N GLY A 262 16.81 15.96 10.36
CA GLY A 262 18.22 15.95 10.75
C GLY A 262 18.76 14.61 11.26
N LYS A 263 17.94 13.56 11.35
CA LYS A 263 18.39 12.21 11.69
C LYS A 263 18.57 11.36 10.44
N ASP A 264 19.80 10.92 10.17
CA ASP A 264 20.13 10.10 9.02
C ASP A 264 19.69 8.65 9.19
N ILE A 265 19.06 8.11 8.15
CA ILE A 265 18.63 6.73 8.01
C ILE A 265 19.27 6.19 6.73
N ARG A 266 20.09 5.14 6.84
CA ARG A 266 20.94 4.63 5.74
C ARG A 266 20.46 3.33 5.10
N SER A 267 19.38 2.75 5.58
CA SER A 267 18.86 1.49 5.03
C SER A 267 17.38 1.63 4.82
N PRO A 268 16.76 0.92 3.87
CA PRO A 268 15.32 0.87 3.78
C PRO A 268 14.71 0.54 5.14
N ALA A 269 13.72 1.33 5.59
CA ALA A 269 13.21 1.27 6.94
C ALA A 269 11.74 1.67 7.04
N ALA A 270 11.03 1.11 8.03
CA ALA A 270 9.78 1.64 8.53
C ALA A 270 10.08 2.70 9.59
N ILE A 271 9.54 3.90 9.41
CA ILE A 271 9.80 5.06 10.25
C ILE A 271 8.45 5.54 10.79
N GLU A 272 8.17 5.24 12.05
CA GLU A 272 7.01 5.84 12.72
C GLU A 272 7.35 7.29 13.08
N VAL A 273 6.56 8.21 12.54
CA VAL A 273 6.71 9.63 12.79
C VAL A 273 5.48 10.19 13.48
N ARG A 274 5.68 11.22 14.28
CA ARG A 274 4.59 11.95 14.91
C ARG A 274 3.66 12.53 13.85
N ALA A 275 2.37 12.27 14.01
CA ALA A 275 1.36 12.74 13.08
C ALA A 275 0.96 14.20 13.33
N ASP A 276 1.10 14.68 14.58
CA ASP A 276 0.69 16.01 15.04
C ASP A 276 1.67 17.15 14.70
N MET A 277 2.72 16.86 13.95
CA MET A 277 3.70 17.87 13.54
C MET A 277 4.18 17.65 12.11
N ALA A 278 4.68 18.71 11.49
CA ALA A 278 5.34 18.63 10.19
C ALA A 278 6.72 17.99 10.33
N VAL A 279 7.12 17.21 9.31
CA VAL A 279 8.37 16.44 9.31
C VAL A 279 9.17 16.77 8.06
N GLU A 280 10.36 17.34 8.24
CA GLU A 280 11.27 17.59 7.13
C GLU A 280 11.89 16.27 6.66
N ILE A 281 11.87 16.05 5.35
CA ILE A 281 12.48 14.91 4.64
C ILE A 281 13.51 15.46 3.68
N VAL A 282 14.75 15.02 3.81
CA VAL A 282 15.84 15.34 2.87
C VAL A 282 16.35 14.04 2.28
N ASN A 283 16.11 13.85 1.00
CA ASN A 283 16.52 12.63 0.30
C ASN A 283 18.04 12.58 0.12
N GLY A 284 18.59 11.37 0.04
CA GLY A 284 20.01 11.13 -0.22
C GLY A 284 20.43 11.35 -1.68
N GLY A 285 21.56 10.74 -2.04
CA GLY A 285 22.21 10.94 -3.36
C GLY A 285 21.56 10.19 -4.53
N GLU A 286 20.53 9.38 -4.29
CA GLU A 286 19.78 8.62 -5.29
C GLU A 286 18.30 8.96 -5.23
N VAL A 287 17.51 8.51 -6.20
CA VAL A 287 16.04 8.62 -6.12
C VAL A 287 15.55 7.87 -4.88
N GLY A 288 14.83 8.56 -4.01
CA GLY A 288 14.19 7.98 -2.83
C GLY A 288 12.69 7.75 -3.08
N GLU A 289 12.17 6.60 -2.63
CA GLU A 289 10.75 6.30 -2.73
C GLU A 289 10.21 5.81 -1.39
N PHE A 290 8.99 6.29 -1.08
CA PHE A 290 8.34 6.03 0.20
C PHE A 290 6.87 5.67 -0.02
N LEU A 291 6.36 4.81 0.87
CA LEU A 291 4.92 4.62 1.09
C LEU A 291 4.56 5.25 2.44
N LEU A 292 3.57 6.12 2.46
CA LEU A 292 2.97 6.63 3.69
C LEU A 292 1.69 5.86 3.98
N LEU A 293 1.61 5.27 5.16
CA LEU A 293 0.37 4.74 5.74
C LEU A 293 0.04 5.53 7.00
N GLN A 294 -1.14 6.14 7.01
CA GLN A 294 -1.64 6.98 8.11
C GLN A 294 -3.08 6.64 8.41
N GLY A 295 -3.47 6.73 9.67
CA GLY A 295 -4.87 6.65 10.07
C GLY A 295 -5.06 6.73 11.57
N ARG A 296 -6.27 7.10 11.98
CA ARG A 296 -6.71 6.91 13.36
C ARG A 296 -6.95 5.42 13.58
N PRO A 297 -6.38 4.82 14.62
CA PRO A 297 -6.65 3.43 14.98
C PRO A 297 -8.15 3.16 15.14
N ILE A 298 -8.62 2.00 14.68
CA ILE A 298 -9.97 1.53 14.94
C ILE A 298 -10.11 1.25 16.45
N GLY A 299 -9.04 0.72 17.06
CA GLY A 299 -8.99 0.46 18.50
C GLY A 299 -9.86 -0.70 18.96
N GLU A 300 -10.32 -1.55 18.06
CA GLU A 300 -11.10 -2.74 18.36
C GLU A 300 -10.19 -3.99 18.42
N PRO A 301 -10.57 -5.05 19.14
CA PRO A 301 -9.83 -6.31 19.12
C PRO A 301 -9.73 -6.87 17.69
N VAL A 302 -8.59 -7.50 17.39
CA VAL A 302 -8.35 -8.18 16.10
C VAL A 302 -8.10 -9.66 16.37
N ALA A 303 -8.94 -10.51 15.78
CA ALA A 303 -8.74 -11.95 15.67
C ALA A 303 -8.49 -12.29 14.20
N GLN A 304 -7.35 -12.92 13.90
CA GLN A 304 -6.98 -13.28 12.54
C GLN A 304 -6.65 -14.77 12.44
N TYR A 305 -7.12 -15.39 11.36
CA TYR A 305 -6.71 -16.74 10.97
C TYR A 305 -6.60 -16.79 9.43
N GLY A 306 -5.38 -16.88 8.95
CA GLY A 306 -5.11 -16.80 7.53
C GLY A 306 -5.73 -15.54 6.88
N PRO A 307 -6.59 -15.71 5.87
CA PRO A 307 -7.21 -14.62 5.12
C PRO A 307 -8.51 -14.09 5.75
N PHE A 308 -8.79 -14.42 7.01
CA PHE A 308 -9.98 -13.99 7.73
C PHE A 308 -9.61 -13.11 8.91
N VAL A 309 -10.25 -11.94 9.02
CA VAL A 309 -9.98 -10.96 10.08
C VAL A 309 -11.30 -10.52 10.72
N MET A 310 -11.51 -10.92 11.95
CA MET A 310 -12.70 -10.61 12.73
C MET A 310 -12.29 -9.93 14.05
N ASN A 311 -13.22 -9.78 14.99
CA ASN A 311 -12.93 -9.19 16.30
C ASN A 311 -12.71 -10.26 17.40
N THR A 312 -13.25 -11.48 17.22
CA THR A 312 -13.16 -12.58 18.20
C THR A 312 -12.84 -13.91 17.55
N GLN A 313 -12.29 -14.84 18.32
CA GLN A 313 -12.06 -16.22 17.87
C GLN A 313 -13.37 -16.98 17.55
N ALA A 314 -14.47 -16.65 18.22
CA ALA A 314 -15.78 -17.20 17.91
C ALA A 314 -16.26 -16.78 16.52
N GLU A 315 -16.05 -15.52 16.13
CA GLU A 315 -16.35 -15.02 14.78
C GLU A 315 -15.45 -15.64 13.72
N ILE A 316 -14.17 -15.94 14.03
CA ILE A 316 -13.28 -16.69 13.13
C ILE A 316 -13.82 -18.12 12.93
N ALA A 317 -14.22 -18.83 14.00
CA ALA A 317 -14.82 -20.16 13.89
C ALA A 317 -16.10 -20.15 13.03
N GLN A 318 -16.96 -19.15 13.23
CA GLN A 318 -18.16 -18.95 12.41
C GLN A 318 -17.79 -18.67 10.94
N THR A 319 -16.76 -17.85 10.70
CA THR A 319 -16.28 -17.55 9.36
C THR A 319 -15.82 -18.80 8.63
N MET A 320 -15.08 -19.68 9.30
CA MET A 320 -14.64 -20.96 8.72
C MET A 320 -15.82 -21.88 8.38
N ALA A 321 -16.82 -21.98 9.28
CA ALA A 321 -18.03 -22.74 9.03
C ALA A 321 -18.85 -22.17 7.85
N ASP A 322 -18.96 -20.86 7.77
CA ASP A 322 -19.62 -20.18 6.65
C ASP A 322 -18.90 -20.44 5.33
N TYR A 323 -17.58 -20.32 5.30
CA TYR A 323 -16.79 -20.58 4.10
C TYR A 323 -16.91 -22.05 3.66
N GLN A 324 -16.84 -23.01 4.58
CA GLN A 324 -17.05 -24.43 4.27
C GLN A 324 -18.42 -24.68 3.63
N ARG A 325 -19.46 -23.99 4.10
CA ARG A 325 -20.83 -24.17 3.63
C ARG A 325 -21.15 -23.44 2.33
N THR A 326 -20.60 -22.23 2.12
CA THR A 326 -21.04 -21.31 1.06
C THR A 326 -19.97 -21.02 0.03
N GLN A 327 -18.68 -21.26 0.35
CA GLN A 327 -17.52 -20.84 -0.44
C GLN A 327 -17.58 -19.34 -0.82
N PHE A 328 -18.28 -18.52 0.00
CA PHE A 328 -18.54 -17.08 -0.24
C PHE A 328 -19.03 -16.77 -1.67
N GLY A 329 -19.97 -17.56 -2.19
CA GLY A 329 -20.51 -17.44 -3.53
C GLY A 329 -19.95 -18.45 -4.54
N GLY A 330 -18.88 -19.16 -4.18
CA GLY A 330 -18.24 -20.17 -5.02
C GLY A 330 -17.29 -19.55 -6.04
N TRP A 331 -16.92 -20.34 -7.02
CA TRP A 331 -16.04 -19.94 -8.12
C TRP A 331 -16.70 -20.31 -9.45
N SER A 332 -17.04 -19.30 -10.24
CA SER A 332 -17.82 -19.46 -11.48
C SER A 332 -16.99 -19.47 -12.76
N PHE A 333 -15.67 -19.35 -12.64
CA PHE A 333 -14.77 -19.36 -13.79
C PHE A 333 -14.26 -20.79 -14.07
N ASP A 334 -14.04 -21.10 -15.35
CA ASP A 334 -13.57 -22.42 -15.79
C ASP A 334 -12.10 -22.71 -15.41
N SER A 335 -11.37 -21.68 -14.98
CA SER A 335 -9.95 -21.75 -14.61
C SER A 335 -9.72 -21.26 -13.19
N ASP A 336 -8.79 -21.91 -12.47
CA ASP A 336 -8.26 -21.42 -11.18
C ASP A 336 -7.19 -20.32 -11.36
N ALA A 337 -6.79 -20.02 -12.60
CA ALA A 337 -5.84 -18.95 -12.91
C ALA A 337 -6.37 -18.13 -14.11
N PRO A 338 -7.54 -17.47 -13.95
CA PRO A 338 -8.16 -16.75 -15.06
C PRO A 338 -7.30 -15.54 -15.47
N VAL A 339 -7.03 -15.44 -16.77
CA VAL A 339 -6.34 -14.31 -17.40
C VAL A 339 -7.18 -13.81 -18.57
N HIS A 340 -7.17 -12.49 -18.80
CA HIS A 340 -8.10 -11.83 -19.74
C HIS A 340 -7.54 -11.68 -21.16
N GLY A 341 -6.73 -12.64 -21.61
CA GLY A 341 -6.09 -12.63 -22.94
C GLY A 341 -4.90 -11.67 -23.03
N ARG A 342 -4.40 -11.44 -24.26
CA ARG A 342 -3.15 -10.66 -24.47
C ARG A 342 -3.36 -9.19 -24.75
N ASP A 343 -4.60 -8.74 -24.92
CA ASP A 343 -4.85 -7.31 -25.09
C ASP A 343 -4.44 -6.56 -23.82
N PRO A 344 -3.50 -5.61 -23.89
CA PRO A 344 -3.02 -4.86 -22.71
C PRO A 344 -4.01 -3.78 -22.23
N ALA A 345 -5.19 -3.68 -22.86
CA ALA A 345 -6.22 -2.72 -22.47
C ALA A 345 -6.68 -2.94 -21.01
N ARG A 346 -6.74 -1.86 -20.26
CA ARG A 346 -7.21 -1.85 -18.88
C ARG A 346 -8.73 -1.69 -18.85
N PHE A 347 -9.41 -2.41 -17.98
CA PHE A 347 -10.86 -2.39 -17.82
C PHE A 347 -11.26 -2.92 -16.44
N ALA A 348 -12.49 -2.64 -16.05
CA ALA A 348 -13.17 -3.35 -14.98
C ALA A 348 -14.62 -3.61 -15.37
N ILE A 349 -15.10 -4.83 -15.10
CA ILE A 349 -16.50 -5.23 -15.25
C ILE A 349 -16.99 -5.56 -13.84
N HIS A 350 -17.90 -4.73 -13.33
CA HIS A 350 -18.48 -4.89 -12.01
C HIS A 350 -19.53 -5.99 -11.96
N PRO A 351 -19.91 -6.48 -10.77
CA PRO A 351 -21.08 -7.34 -10.64
C PRO A 351 -22.31 -6.69 -11.31
N GLY A 352 -23.02 -7.46 -12.14
CA GLY A 352 -24.14 -6.93 -12.93
C GLY A 352 -23.77 -6.38 -14.30
N GLY A 353 -22.50 -6.44 -14.70
CA GLY A 353 -22.05 -6.20 -16.08
C GLY A 353 -21.76 -4.73 -16.43
N HIS A 354 -21.75 -3.82 -15.45
CA HIS A 354 -21.27 -2.46 -15.72
C HIS A 354 -19.78 -2.48 -15.99
N GLU A 355 -19.40 -1.97 -17.16
CA GLU A 355 -18.01 -1.86 -17.59
C GLU A 355 -17.49 -0.43 -17.43
N GLU A 356 -16.29 -0.27 -16.89
CA GLU A 356 -15.54 0.98 -16.87
C GLU A 356 -14.13 0.78 -17.44
N ARG A 357 -13.60 1.84 -18.03
CA ARG A 357 -12.23 1.89 -18.57
C ARG A 357 -11.57 3.21 -18.21
N PRO A 358 -10.23 3.23 -18.06
CA PRO A 358 -9.55 4.50 -17.93
C PRO A 358 -9.77 5.36 -19.16
N THR A 359 -9.97 6.67 -18.96
CA THR A 359 -9.94 7.62 -20.07
C THR A 359 -8.54 7.56 -20.70
N GLU A 360 -8.47 7.40 -22.04
CA GLU A 360 -7.18 7.35 -22.73
C GLU A 360 -6.42 8.65 -22.50
N THR A 361 -5.33 8.56 -21.76
CA THR A 361 -4.30 9.61 -21.76
C THR A 361 -3.27 9.18 -22.80
N PRO A 362 -2.84 10.05 -23.73
CA PRO A 362 -1.76 9.71 -24.65
C PRO A 362 -0.56 9.21 -23.86
N GLU A 363 0.01 8.08 -24.24
CA GLU A 363 1.25 7.56 -23.65
C GLU A 363 2.29 8.68 -23.64
N ILE A 364 2.66 9.15 -22.46
CA ILE A 364 3.91 9.88 -22.30
C ILE A 364 4.98 8.81 -22.38
N VAL A 365 5.47 8.56 -23.59
CA VAL A 365 6.71 7.82 -23.83
C VAL A 365 7.82 8.67 -23.24
N GLY A 366 8.16 8.42 -22.00
CA GLY A 366 9.24 9.03 -21.26
C GLY A 366 10.26 7.98 -20.88
N GLY A 367 11.46 8.13 -21.45
CA GLY A 367 12.63 7.30 -21.34
C GLY A 367 13.18 7.09 -19.94
#